data_40e90c0310236553a4a389c07de9a47f
#
_entry.id   40e90c0310236553a4a389c07de9a47f
#
_cell.length_a   1.000
_cell.length_b   1.000
_cell.length_c   1.000
_cell.angle_alpha   90.00
_cell.angle_beta   90.00
_cell.angle_gamma   90.00
#
_symmetry.space_group_name_H-M   'P 1'
#
loop_
_entity.id
_entity.type
_entity.pdbx_description
1 polymer ?
#
loop_
_entity_poly.entity_id
_entity_poly.type
_entity_poly.pdbx_seq_one_letter_code
_entity_poly.pdbx_strand_id
1 'polypeptide(L)'
;MHPMSARSPQLEAFLRHLHLGSEVYYVGQLCDAWHLSTPGGSDAVTFHLICHGEAWIHLTGDTVATRMQAGDIAFFPHDAAHAFSAQPVIPQQPFDYLHPAPLDANAPGSGLLCGHLRLPAHIRRMLLADFPDFMLIRPDQSPVGKPLRSIIELMTGEATLNDLGVTAVLDRLSDVLFLYVLRHTLHQAPQLSPLLLALSDAHLRPALTAFINAPAESWSIKRMAALACQSRSAFAERFTRLVALSPMEFVTIWRMQLATDMLADG
;
A
#
# COMPACT_ATOMS: atom_id res chain seq x y z
N MET A 1 -23.16 -15.37 -7.34
CA MET A 1 -22.13 -14.44 -6.84
C MET A 1 -21.84 -14.87 -5.40
N HIS A 2 -20.80 -15.70 -5.18
CA HIS A 2 -20.43 -16.13 -3.83
C HIS A 2 -19.70 -14.96 -3.16
N PRO A 3 -20.10 -14.54 -1.93
CA PRO A 3 -19.28 -13.61 -1.16
C PRO A 3 -17.94 -14.31 -0.93
N MET A 4 -16.84 -13.69 -1.40
CA MET A 4 -15.50 -14.16 -1.08
C MET A 4 -15.41 -14.28 0.45
N SER A 5 -15.20 -15.49 0.94
CA SER A 5 -14.93 -15.73 2.35
C SER A 5 -13.71 -14.86 2.73
N ALA A 6 -13.94 -13.91 3.63
CA ALA A 6 -12.98 -12.88 4.06
C ALA A 6 -11.71 -13.44 4.75
N ARG A 7 -11.47 -14.74 4.67
CA ARG A 7 -10.32 -15.44 5.25
C ARG A 7 -9.76 -16.42 4.23
N SER A 8 -8.86 -15.93 3.37
CA SER A 8 -7.94 -16.81 2.65
C SER A 8 -6.75 -17.08 3.58
N PRO A 9 -6.60 -18.28 4.14
CA PRO A 9 -5.44 -18.62 4.97
C PRO A 9 -4.11 -18.41 4.23
N GLN A 10 -4.14 -18.51 2.90
CA GLN A 10 -2.98 -18.33 2.03
C GLN A 10 -2.58 -16.87 1.91
N LEU A 11 -3.56 -15.95 1.78
CA LEU A 11 -3.29 -14.52 1.81
C LEU A 11 -2.78 -14.10 3.19
N GLU A 12 -3.37 -14.61 4.24
CA GLU A 12 -2.92 -14.36 5.62
C GLU A 12 -1.47 -14.82 5.81
N ALA A 13 -1.12 -16.02 5.34
CA ALA A 13 0.25 -16.53 5.38
C ALA A 13 1.21 -15.63 4.58
N PHE A 14 0.80 -15.15 3.40
CA PHE A 14 1.60 -14.23 2.61
C PHE A 14 1.82 -12.89 3.34
N LEU A 15 0.75 -12.29 3.86
CA LEU A 15 0.83 -10.98 4.52
C LEU A 15 1.66 -11.02 5.81
N ARG A 16 1.72 -12.15 6.52
CA ARG A 16 2.60 -12.33 7.69
C ARG A 16 4.08 -12.25 7.36
N HIS A 17 4.45 -12.70 6.16
CA HIS A 17 5.84 -12.68 5.67
C HIS A 17 6.13 -11.48 4.78
N LEU A 18 5.22 -10.50 4.73
CA LEU A 18 5.42 -9.30 3.95
C LEU A 18 6.26 -8.29 4.74
N HIS A 19 7.53 -8.15 4.37
CA HIS A 19 8.40 -7.12 4.91
C HIS A 19 8.20 -5.82 4.16
N LEU A 20 7.77 -4.81 4.90
CA LEU A 20 7.58 -3.45 4.42
C LEU A 20 8.75 -2.60 4.91
N GLY A 21 9.40 -1.88 4.01
CA GLY A 21 10.37 -0.85 4.37
C GLY A 21 9.67 0.49 4.45
N SER A 22 8.83 0.68 5.46
CA SER A 22 8.13 1.96 5.65
C SER A 22 9.07 3.02 6.20
N GLU A 23 8.93 4.24 5.69
CA GLU A 23 9.67 5.42 6.11
C GLU A 23 8.76 6.63 6.06
N VAL A 24 8.57 7.28 7.21
CA VAL A 24 7.91 8.59 7.30
C VAL A 24 8.98 9.65 7.09
N TYR A 25 8.95 10.31 5.94
CA TYR A 25 9.95 11.30 5.54
C TYR A 25 9.55 12.76 5.81
N TYR A 26 8.28 13.00 6.13
CA TYR A 26 7.78 14.32 6.43
C TYR A 26 6.68 14.25 7.48
N VAL A 27 6.82 15.06 8.51
CA VAL A 27 5.78 15.40 9.48
C VAL A 27 5.88 16.90 9.73
N GLY A 28 4.79 17.61 9.55
CA GLY A 28 4.84 19.05 9.79
C GLY A 28 3.51 19.77 9.60
N GLN A 29 3.52 21.00 10.12
CA GLN A 29 2.46 21.98 9.99
C GLN A 29 2.79 22.94 8.86
N LEU A 30 1.81 23.19 8.01
CA LEU A 30 1.88 24.17 6.93
C LEU A 30 0.81 25.22 7.13
N CYS A 31 1.24 26.48 7.25
CA CYS A 31 0.38 27.62 7.47
C CYS A 31 0.33 28.51 6.22
N ASP A 32 -0.65 29.39 6.16
CA ASP A 32 -0.86 30.35 5.07
C ASP A 32 -1.06 29.69 3.69
N ALA A 33 -0.56 30.32 2.65
CA ALA A 33 -0.60 29.79 1.29
C ALA A 33 0.64 28.92 1.04
N TRP A 34 0.47 27.66 0.75
CA TRP A 34 1.56 26.71 0.49
C TRP A 34 1.21 25.76 -0.65
N HIS A 35 2.22 25.20 -1.27
CA HIS A 35 2.10 24.01 -2.12
C HIS A 35 3.34 23.13 -2.00
N LEU A 36 3.15 21.83 -2.16
CA LEU A 36 4.18 20.80 -2.19
C LEU A 36 4.03 19.98 -3.46
N SER A 37 5.09 19.78 -4.21
CA SER A 37 5.07 18.96 -5.42
C SER A 37 5.91 17.72 -5.24
N THR A 38 5.37 16.59 -5.64
CA THR A 38 6.05 15.30 -5.68
C THR A 38 6.20 14.92 -7.15
N PRO A 39 7.44 14.80 -7.66
CA PRO A 39 7.67 14.52 -9.07
C PRO A 39 7.23 13.10 -9.47
N GLY A 40 7.09 12.20 -8.49
CA GLY A 40 6.77 10.80 -8.74
C GLY A 40 7.90 10.01 -9.38
N GLY A 41 7.60 8.78 -9.80
CA GLY A 41 8.52 7.94 -10.55
C GLY A 41 9.56 7.20 -9.71
N SER A 42 9.44 7.21 -8.39
CA SER A 42 10.20 6.32 -7.53
C SER A 42 9.64 4.90 -7.56
N ASP A 43 10.41 3.93 -7.08
CA ASP A 43 9.95 2.56 -6.92
C ASP A 43 9.16 2.33 -5.60
N ALA A 44 8.76 3.40 -4.92
CA ALA A 44 8.02 3.35 -3.68
C ALA A 44 6.49 3.35 -3.91
N VAL A 45 5.77 3.00 -2.87
CA VAL A 45 4.34 3.27 -2.71
C VAL A 45 4.25 4.46 -1.77
N THR A 46 3.65 5.58 -2.21
CA THR A 46 3.63 6.82 -1.44
C THR A 46 2.26 7.04 -0.80
N PHE A 47 2.25 7.58 0.41
CA PHE A 47 1.02 7.99 1.08
C PHE A 47 1.17 9.34 1.77
N HIS A 48 0.05 10.04 1.87
CA HIS A 48 -0.06 11.30 2.60
C HIS A 48 -1.32 11.26 3.47
N LEU A 49 -1.15 11.57 4.75
CA LEU A 49 -2.20 11.65 5.73
C LEU A 49 -2.41 13.11 6.13
N ILE A 50 -3.65 13.59 6.09
CA ILE A 50 -4.01 14.87 6.67
C ILE A 50 -4.27 14.65 8.16
N CYS A 51 -3.36 15.11 9.01
CA CYS A 51 -3.45 14.96 10.46
C CYS A 51 -4.49 15.91 11.06
N HIS A 52 -4.55 17.17 10.57
CA HIS A 52 -5.58 18.15 10.89
C HIS A 52 -5.70 19.20 9.78
N GLY A 53 -6.77 20.01 9.83
CA GLY A 53 -7.07 20.99 8.79
C GLY A 53 -7.52 20.36 7.49
N GLU A 54 -7.18 20.96 6.37
CA GLU A 54 -7.53 20.50 5.03
C GLU A 54 -6.43 20.81 4.03
N ALA A 55 -6.41 20.07 2.94
CA ALA A 55 -5.52 20.28 1.81
C ALA A 55 -6.23 19.95 0.50
N TRP A 56 -5.66 20.41 -0.59
CA TRP A 56 -6.13 20.11 -1.94
C TRP A 56 -5.05 19.34 -2.67
N ILE A 57 -5.43 18.22 -3.26
CA ILE A 57 -4.52 17.41 -4.08
C ILE A 57 -4.79 17.65 -5.56
N HIS A 58 -3.71 17.82 -6.30
CA HIS A 58 -3.68 18.05 -7.75
C HIS A 58 -2.94 16.89 -8.41
N LEU A 59 -3.64 16.14 -9.26
CA LEU A 59 -3.04 15.09 -10.06
C LEU A 59 -2.60 15.65 -11.41
N THR A 60 -1.52 15.11 -11.95
CA THR A 60 -1.03 15.53 -13.28
C THR A 60 -2.06 15.20 -14.35
N GLY A 61 -2.51 16.23 -15.06
CA GLY A 61 -3.54 16.10 -16.11
C GLY A 61 -4.97 16.40 -15.65
N ASP A 62 -5.22 16.48 -14.34
CA ASP A 62 -6.53 16.88 -13.85
C ASP A 62 -6.69 18.41 -13.85
N THR A 63 -7.89 18.86 -14.18
CA THR A 63 -8.26 20.30 -14.17
C THR A 63 -8.88 20.73 -12.83
N VAL A 64 -9.25 19.77 -11.99
CA VAL A 64 -9.94 20.02 -10.72
C VAL A 64 -9.17 19.34 -9.58
N ALA A 65 -8.86 20.13 -8.57
CA ALA A 65 -8.23 19.63 -7.35
C ALA A 65 -9.25 18.86 -6.48
N THR A 66 -8.77 17.83 -5.83
CA THR A 66 -9.57 17.04 -4.88
C THR A 66 -9.32 17.51 -3.46
N ARG A 67 -10.38 17.89 -2.74
CA ARG A 67 -10.28 18.28 -1.33
C ARG A 67 -10.08 17.07 -0.42
N MET A 68 -9.15 17.23 0.51
CA MET A 68 -8.86 16.31 1.59
C MET A 68 -9.08 17.00 2.94
N GLN A 69 -9.53 16.23 3.92
CA GLN A 69 -9.81 16.70 5.29
C GLN A 69 -9.03 15.84 6.30
N ALA A 70 -8.98 16.29 7.54
CA ALA A 70 -8.36 15.52 8.63
C ALA A 70 -8.85 14.07 8.65
N GLY A 71 -7.91 13.14 8.69
CA GLY A 71 -8.15 11.70 8.61
C GLY A 71 -8.20 11.12 7.19
N ASP A 72 -8.23 11.93 6.14
CA ASP A 72 -8.15 11.45 4.77
C ASP A 72 -6.72 11.01 4.41
N ILE A 73 -6.60 9.93 3.64
CA ILE A 73 -5.35 9.39 3.14
C ILE A 73 -5.34 9.46 1.62
N ALA A 74 -4.36 10.14 1.05
CA ALA A 74 -3.99 10.02 -0.35
C ALA A 74 -2.97 8.89 -0.50
N PHE A 75 -3.24 7.92 -1.34
CA PHE A 75 -2.42 6.74 -1.54
C PHE A 75 -2.07 6.57 -3.01
N PHE A 76 -0.77 6.39 -3.31
CA PHE A 76 -0.21 6.31 -4.64
C PHE A 76 0.54 5.00 -4.83
N PRO A 77 -0.13 3.93 -5.30
CA PRO A 77 0.48 2.60 -5.49
C PRO A 77 1.68 2.59 -6.44
N HIS A 78 1.72 3.53 -7.38
CA HIS A 78 2.71 3.63 -8.45
C HIS A 78 3.51 4.94 -8.40
N ASP A 79 3.46 5.66 -7.28
CA ASP A 79 4.15 6.94 -7.09
C ASP A 79 3.89 7.93 -8.23
N ALA A 80 2.63 8.12 -8.61
CA ALA A 80 2.25 9.08 -9.62
C ALA A 80 2.57 10.51 -9.20
N ALA A 81 3.01 11.34 -10.14
CA ALA A 81 3.31 12.76 -9.91
C ALA A 81 2.06 13.52 -9.45
N HIS A 82 2.20 14.30 -8.37
CA HIS A 82 1.11 15.04 -7.78
C HIS A 82 1.59 16.28 -7.01
N ALA A 83 0.66 17.14 -6.62
CA ALA A 83 0.96 18.26 -5.75
C ALA A 83 -0.14 18.44 -4.70
N PHE A 84 0.24 18.99 -3.56
CA PHE A 84 -0.68 19.46 -2.52
C PHE A 84 -0.63 20.98 -2.39
N SER A 85 -1.74 21.59 -2.00
CA SER A 85 -1.80 23.03 -1.72
C SER A 85 -2.86 23.34 -0.67
N ALA A 86 -2.74 24.54 -0.08
CA ALA A 86 -3.72 25.09 0.85
C ALA A 86 -5.06 25.43 0.18
N GLN A 87 -5.09 25.60 -1.12
CA GLN A 87 -6.24 26.10 -1.89
C GLN A 87 -6.48 25.24 -3.15
N PRO A 88 -7.69 25.26 -3.74
CA PRO A 88 -8.02 24.45 -4.91
C PRO A 88 -7.25 24.83 -6.20
N VAL A 89 -6.51 25.91 -6.16
CA VAL A 89 -5.67 26.40 -7.26
C VAL A 89 -4.23 26.48 -6.80
N ILE A 90 -3.30 25.87 -7.54
CA ILE A 90 -1.87 26.00 -7.24
C ILE A 90 -1.45 27.46 -7.47
N PRO A 91 -0.90 28.12 -6.47
CA PRO A 91 -0.40 29.49 -6.62
C PRO A 91 0.72 29.54 -7.68
N GLN A 92 0.68 30.57 -8.53
CA GLN A 92 1.69 30.75 -9.60
C GLN A 92 3.03 31.26 -9.09
N GLN A 93 3.12 31.73 -7.86
CA GLN A 93 4.37 32.22 -7.28
C GLN A 93 5.16 31.07 -6.69
N PRO A 94 6.49 30.99 -6.94
CA PRO A 94 7.34 30.05 -6.23
C PRO A 94 7.28 30.39 -4.74
N PHE A 95 6.95 29.40 -3.92
CA PHE A 95 7.06 29.57 -2.46
C PHE A 95 8.54 29.49 -2.09
N ASP A 96 9.03 30.53 -1.41
CA ASP A 96 10.28 30.44 -0.66
C ASP A 96 10.16 29.31 0.37
N TYR A 97 11.14 28.45 0.36
CA TYR A 97 11.35 27.28 1.22
C TYR A 97 10.34 27.11 2.36
N LEU A 98 9.49 26.10 2.24
CA LEU A 98 8.64 25.66 3.33
C LEU A 98 9.51 25.28 4.53
N HIS A 99 9.45 26.08 5.57
CA HIS A 99 9.95 25.68 6.88
C HIS A 99 8.79 24.97 7.58
N PRO A 100 8.76 23.63 7.62
CA PRO A 100 7.71 22.93 8.35
C PRO A 100 7.86 23.26 9.82
N ALA A 101 6.81 23.82 10.39
CA ALA A 101 6.70 23.89 11.85
C ALA A 101 6.41 22.46 12.40
N PRO A 102 6.76 22.17 13.66
CA PRO A 102 6.29 20.97 14.33
C PRO A 102 4.76 20.85 14.23
N LEU A 103 4.27 19.63 14.08
CA LEU A 103 2.84 19.37 13.99
C LEU A 103 2.16 19.80 15.29
N ASP A 104 1.20 20.70 15.19
CA ASP A 104 0.37 21.16 16.30
C ASP A 104 -1.11 21.16 15.87
N ALA A 105 -1.88 20.23 16.42
CA ALA A 105 -3.30 20.09 16.10
C ALA A 105 -4.16 21.32 16.45
N ASN A 106 -3.65 22.24 17.28
CA ASN A 106 -4.33 23.48 17.66
C ASN A 106 -3.90 24.69 16.83
N ALA A 107 -2.84 24.56 16.03
CA ALA A 107 -2.37 25.62 15.17
C ALA A 107 -3.25 25.75 13.91
N PRO A 108 -3.40 26.96 13.33
CA PRO A 108 -4.08 27.13 12.05
C PRO A 108 -3.29 26.47 10.92
N GLY A 109 -3.99 26.12 9.83
CA GLY A 109 -3.39 25.53 8.63
C GLY A 109 -3.60 24.02 8.53
N SER A 110 -2.65 23.33 7.90
CA SER A 110 -2.77 21.90 7.57
C SER A 110 -1.62 21.12 8.16
N GLY A 111 -1.94 20.08 8.92
CA GLY A 111 -0.96 19.11 9.41
C GLY A 111 -0.85 17.93 8.45
N LEU A 112 0.36 17.65 7.96
CA LEU A 112 0.63 16.55 7.05
C LEU A 112 1.63 15.56 7.64
N LEU A 113 1.37 14.28 7.40
CA LEU A 113 2.31 13.19 7.57
C LEU A 113 2.45 12.47 6.24
N CYS A 114 3.67 12.43 5.72
CA CYS A 114 3.96 11.82 4.42
C CYS A 114 4.99 10.71 4.60
N GLY A 115 4.73 9.58 3.96
CA GLY A 115 5.62 8.44 4.00
C GLY A 115 5.60 7.64 2.71
N HIS A 116 6.52 6.72 2.62
CA HIS A 116 6.54 5.74 1.56
C HIS A 116 6.84 4.34 2.10
N LEU A 117 6.39 3.36 1.34
CA LEU A 117 6.62 1.96 1.61
C LEU A 117 7.44 1.40 0.45
N ARG A 118 8.55 0.78 0.78
CA ARG A 118 9.40 0.10 -0.19
C ARG A 118 9.02 -1.37 -0.23
N LEU A 119 8.41 -1.77 -1.32
CA LEU A 119 8.12 -3.16 -1.63
C LEU A 119 9.07 -3.64 -2.71
N PRO A 120 9.62 -4.86 -2.61
CA PRO A 120 10.32 -5.46 -3.74
C PRO A 120 9.45 -5.41 -4.99
N ALA A 121 10.04 -5.09 -6.16
CA ALA A 121 9.31 -4.83 -7.40
C ALA A 121 8.35 -5.97 -7.80
N HIS A 122 8.72 -7.21 -7.51
CA HIS A 122 7.89 -8.38 -7.77
C HIS A 122 6.68 -8.48 -6.83
N ILE A 123 6.84 -8.11 -5.55
CA ILE A 123 5.74 -8.06 -4.58
C ILE A 123 4.76 -6.94 -4.97
N ARG A 124 5.28 -5.77 -5.33
CA ARG A 124 4.45 -4.65 -5.81
C ARG A 124 3.61 -5.07 -7.01
N ARG A 125 4.21 -5.73 -8.02
CA ARG A 125 3.47 -6.25 -9.17
C ARG A 125 2.40 -7.27 -8.78
N MET A 126 2.68 -8.19 -7.86
CA MET A 126 1.71 -9.18 -7.42
C MET A 126 0.51 -8.60 -6.66
N LEU A 127 0.75 -7.56 -5.86
CA LEU A 127 -0.27 -6.99 -5.00
C LEU A 127 -1.01 -5.81 -5.61
N LEU A 128 -0.29 -4.95 -6.34
CA LEU A 128 -0.75 -3.61 -6.68
C LEU A 128 -0.80 -3.32 -8.19
N ALA A 129 -0.46 -4.30 -9.07
CA ALA A 129 -0.33 -4.03 -10.52
C ALA A 129 -1.56 -3.34 -11.14
N ASP A 130 -2.74 -3.73 -10.73
CA ASP A 130 -4.01 -3.22 -11.27
C ASP A 130 -4.66 -2.14 -10.37
N PHE A 131 -3.93 -1.65 -9.35
CA PHE A 131 -4.40 -0.53 -8.55
C PHE A 131 -4.37 0.76 -9.39
N PRO A 132 -5.28 1.71 -9.16
CA PRO A 132 -5.21 3.01 -9.81
C PRO A 132 -3.99 3.81 -9.33
N ASP A 133 -3.55 4.77 -10.14
CA ASP A 133 -2.39 5.62 -9.80
C ASP A 133 -2.60 6.46 -8.54
N PHE A 134 -3.86 6.76 -8.22
CA PHE A 134 -4.27 7.51 -7.05
C PHE A 134 -5.52 6.93 -6.40
N MET A 135 -5.53 6.90 -5.07
CA MET A 135 -6.69 6.51 -4.26
C MET A 135 -6.86 7.49 -3.10
N LEU A 136 -8.05 8.06 -2.99
CA LEU A 136 -8.45 8.82 -1.80
C LEU A 136 -9.24 7.91 -0.86
N ILE A 137 -8.69 7.66 0.32
CA ILE A 137 -9.28 6.78 1.33
C ILE A 137 -9.83 7.62 2.45
N ARG A 138 -11.14 7.53 2.63
CA ARG A 138 -11.89 8.18 3.72
C ARG A 138 -12.34 7.13 4.71
N PRO A 139 -11.88 7.17 5.98
CA PRO A 139 -12.26 6.17 6.98
C PRO A 139 -13.78 6.01 7.12
N ASP A 140 -14.53 7.11 7.05
CA ASP A 140 -15.99 7.09 7.18
C ASP A 140 -16.70 6.33 6.05
N GLN A 141 -16.07 6.21 4.91
CA GLN A 141 -16.59 5.50 3.74
C GLN A 141 -15.96 4.09 3.58
N SER A 142 -15.11 3.69 4.54
CA SER A 142 -14.37 2.43 4.46
C SER A 142 -15.10 1.28 5.18
N PRO A 143 -15.17 0.09 4.60
CA PRO A 143 -15.66 -1.11 5.30
C PRO A 143 -14.78 -1.48 6.51
N VAL A 144 -13.53 -1.00 6.57
CA VAL A 144 -12.61 -1.14 7.70
C VAL A 144 -12.41 0.20 8.44
N GLY A 145 -13.38 1.09 8.38
CA GLY A 145 -13.25 2.49 8.82
C GLY A 145 -12.89 2.66 10.28
N LYS A 146 -13.50 1.90 11.20
CA LYS A 146 -13.22 2.03 12.64
C LYS A 146 -11.75 1.71 12.99
N PRO A 147 -11.18 0.53 12.63
CA PRO A 147 -9.76 0.28 12.87
C PRO A 147 -8.84 1.26 12.12
N LEU A 148 -9.17 1.63 10.88
CA LEU A 148 -8.39 2.58 10.10
C LEU A 148 -8.30 3.94 10.80
N ARG A 149 -9.42 4.46 11.33
CA ARG A 149 -9.47 5.68 12.13
C ARG A 149 -8.59 5.59 13.38
N SER A 150 -8.64 4.47 14.11
CA SER A 150 -7.80 4.28 15.29
C SER A 150 -6.30 4.31 14.97
N ILE A 151 -5.87 3.76 13.85
CA ILE A 151 -4.48 3.86 13.41
C ILE A 151 -4.11 5.29 13.03
N ILE A 152 -4.98 6.02 12.33
CA ILE A 152 -4.77 7.42 11.96
C ILE A 152 -4.65 8.31 13.21
N GLU A 153 -5.55 8.13 14.18
CA GLU A 153 -5.51 8.85 15.46
C GLU A 153 -4.21 8.58 16.22
N LEU A 154 -3.76 7.31 16.26
CA LEU A 154 -2.49 6.94 16.89
C LEU A 154 -1.30 7.56 16.16
N MET A 155 -1.26 7.51 14.84
CA MET A 155 -0.19 8.13 14.03
C MET A 155 -0.16 9.65 14.22
N THR A 156 -1.34 10.31 14.21
CA THR A 156 -1.45 11.76 14.43
C THR A 156 -0.97 12.13 15.84
N GLY A 157 -1.37 11.38 16.85
CA GLY A 157 -0.92 11.60 18.22
C GLY A 157 0.59 11.43 18.37
N GLU A 158 1.14 10.35 17.85
CA GLU A 158 2.59 10.08 17.86
C GLU A 158 3.38 11.19 17.15
N ALA A 159 2.87 11.67 16.02
CA ALA A 159 3.50 12.72 15.21
C ALA A 159 3.61 14.08 15.91
N THR A 160 2.82 14.33 16.97
CA THR A 160 2.90 15.55 17.79
C THR A 160 3.90 15.43 18.94
N LEU A 161 4.43 14.24 19.20
CA LEU A 161 5.38 14.01 20.27
C LEU A 161 6.78 14.48 19.84
N ASN A 162 7.53 14.97 20.82
CA ASN A 162 8.96 15.25 20.70
C ASN A 162 9.72 14.31 21.65
N ASP A 163 9.63 13.00 21.37
CA ASP A 163 10.17 11.97 22.26
C ASP A 163 11.04 10.97 21.48
N LEU A 164 11.73 10.13 22.22
CA LEU A 164 12.61 9.09 21.66
C LEU A 164 11.79 8.06 20.88
N GLY A 165 12.22 7.77 19.65
CA GLY A 165 11.66 6.69 18.86
C GLY A 165 10.39 7.02 18.06
N VAL A 166 9.91 8.27 18.06
CA VAL A 166 8.72 8.71 17.32
C VAL A 166 8.77 8.25 15.85
N THR A 167 9.88 8.50 15.15
CA THR A 167 10.02 8.07 13.75
C THR A 167 9.89 6.55 13.61
N ALA A 168 10.54 5.78 14.49
CA ALA A 168 10.46 4.32 14.42
C ALA A 168 9.05 3.79 14.69
N VAL A 169 8.31 4.43 15.60
CA VAL A 169 6.89 4.10 15.85
C VAL A 169 6.04 4.44 14.63
N LEU A 170 6.22 5.62 14.04
CA LEU A 170 5.49 6.04 12.85
C LEU A 170 5.75 5.13 11.64
N ASP A 171 7.00 4.68 11.45
CA ASP A 171 7.35 3.73 10.39
C ASP A 171 6.59 2.40 10.58
N ARG A 172 6.53 1.87 11.80
CA ARG A 172 5.77 0.63 12.09
C ARG A 172 4.26 0.80 11.96
N LEU A 173 3.74 1.94 12.37
CA LEU A 173 2.33 2.26 12.16
C LEU A 173 1.99 2.39 10.68
N SER A 174 2.93 2.85 9.85
CA SER A 174 2.78 2.91 8.39
C SER A 174 2.67 1.51 7.77
N ASP A 175 3.40 0.51 8.29
CA ASP A 175 3.23 -0.89 7.88
C ASP A 175 1.78 -1.37 8.15
N VAL A 176 1.27 -1.06 9.34
CA VAL A 176 -0.11 -1.41 9.72
C VAL A 176 -1.12 -0.63 8.87
N LEU A 177 -0.88 0.67 8.64
CA LEU A 177 -1.72 1.50 7.77
C LEU A 177 -1.85 0.88 6.38
N PHE A 178 -0.74 0.46 5.77
CA PHE A 178 -0.74 -0.19 4.47
C PHE A 178 -1.64 -1.44 4.44
N LEU A 179 -1.56 -2.30 5.45
CA LEU A 179 -2.41 -3.49 5.53
C LEU A 179 -3.90 -3.12 5.60
N TYR A 180 -4.26 -2.04 6.26
CA TYR A 180 -5.64 -1.54 6.28
C TYR A 180 -6.07 -0.92 4.95
N VAL A 181 -5.18 -0.18 4.28
CA VAL A 181 -5.41 0.36 2.94
C VAL A 181 -5.61 -0.80 1.94
N LEU A 182 -4.73 -1.79 1.96
CA LEU A 182 -4.87 -3.00 1.14
C LEU A 182 -6.20 -3.70 1.39
N ARG A 183 -6.56 -3.91 2.67
CA ARG A 183 -7.84 -4.53 3.05
C ARG A 183 -9.05 -3.70 2.60
N HIS A 184 -8.99 -2.38 2.76
CA HIS A 184 -10.03 -1.47 2.26
C HIS A 184 -10.25 -1.66 0.76
N THR A 185 -9.18 -1.59 -0.03
CA THR A 185 -9.23 -1.72 -1.48
C THR A 185 -9.76 -3.08 -1.92
N LEU A 186 -9.27 -4.15 -1.31
CA LEU A 186 -9.68 -5.51 -1.67
C LEU A 186 -11.13 -5.84 -1.27
N HIS A 187 -11.69 -5.16 -0.29
CA HIS A 187 -13.12 -5.27 0.01
C HIS A 187 -13.99 -4.60 -1.07
N GLN A 188 -13.52 -3.51 -1.65
CA GLN A 188 -14.25 -2.77 -2.68
C GLN A 188 -14.01 -3.35 -4.08
N ALA A 189 -12.79 -3.74 -4.37
CA ALA A 189 -12.34 -4.17 -5.69
C ALA A 189 -11.32 -5.34 -5.61
N PRO A 190 -11.77 -6.56 -5.26
CA PRO A 190 -10.89 -7.70 -5.09
C PRO A 190 -10.12 -8.10 -6.37
N GLN A 191 -10.63 -7.70 -7.53
CA GLN A 191 -10.00 -7.94 -8.83
C GLN A 191 -8.69 -7.16 -9.04
N LEU A 192 -8.40 -6.17 -8.22
CA LEU A 192 -7.19 -5.36 -8.34
C LEU A 192 -5.91 -6.08 -7.87
N SER A 193 -6.01 -7.25 -7.24
CA SER A 193 -4.84 -8.00 -6.81
C SER A 193 -4.67 -9.28 -7.63
N PRO A 194 -3.65 -9.36 -8.49
CA PRO A 194 -3.33 -10.57 -9.25
C PRO A 194 -3.18 -11.81 -8.36
N LEU A 195 -2.54 -11.68 -7.20
CA LEU A 195 -2.40 -12.79 -6.25
C LEU A 195 -3.75 -13.28 -5.73
N LEU A 196 -4.67 -12.35 -5.37
CA LEU A 196 -6.01 -12.74 -4.91
C LEU A 196 -6.84 -13.39 -6.01
N LEU A 197 -6.74 -12.90 -7.23
CA LEU A 197 -7.37 -13.52 -8.39
C LEU A 197 -6.89 -14.96 -8.57
N ALA A 198 -5.57 -15.19 -8.49
CA ALA A 198 -5.00 -16.52 -8.61
C ALA A 198 -5.43 -17.47 -7.46
N LEU A 199 -5.48 -16.97 -6.22
CA LEU A 199 -5.95 -17.73 -5.05
C LEU A 199 -7.46 -18.02 -5.10
N SER A 200 -8.22 -17.21 -5.79
CA SER A 200 -9.66 -17.41 -6.02
C SER A 200 -9.96 -18.30 -7.22
N ASP A 201 -8.99 -18.47 -8.12
CA ASP A 201 -9.15 -19.31 -9.32
C ASP A 201 -9.23 -20.79 -8.95
N ALA A 202 -10.30 -21.47 -9.38
CA ALA A 202 -10.58 -22.85 -8.99
C ALA A 202 -9.48 -23.84 -9.43
N HIS A 203 -8.76 -23.54 -10.51
CA HIS A 203 -7.67 -24.40 -11.03
C HIS A 203 -6.32 -24.10 -10.40
N LEU A 204 -5.98 -22.81 -10.18
CA LEU A 204 -4.68 -22.44 -9.60
C LEU A 204 -4.63 -22.65 -8.09
N ARG A 205 -5.74 -22.45 -7.41
CA ARG A 205 -5.84 -22.53 -5.95
C ARG A 205 -5.24 -23.81 -5.35
N PRO A 206 -5.50 -25.04 -5.85
CA PRO A 206 -4.92 -26.25 -5.26
C PRO A 206 -3.39 -26.24 -5.29
N ALA A 207 -2.80 -25.81 -6.42
CA ALA A 207 -1.34 -25.75 -6.58
C ALA A 207 -0.72 -24.65 -5.70
N LEU A 208 -1.31 -23.47 -5.67
CA LEU A 208 -0.87 -22.35 -4.83
C LEU A 208 -0.97 -22.68 -3.34
N THR A 209 -2.11 -23.26 -2.91
CA THR A 209 -2.29 -23.68 -1.51
C THR A 209 -1.27 -24.72 -1.08
N ALA A 210 -1.02 -25.73 -1.92
CA ALA A 210 -0.03 -26.77 -1.62
C ALA A 210 1.38 -26.18 -1.53
N PHE A 211 1.74 -25.25 -2.43
CA PHE A 211 3.02 -24.57 -2.41
C PHE A 211 3.21 -23.70 -1.16
N ILE A 212 2.23 -22.86 -0.84
CA ILE A 212 2.31 -21.93 0.30
C ILE A 212 2.44 -22.67 1.63
N ASN A 213 1.78 -23.83 1.75
CA ASN A 213 1.84 -24.66 2.97
C ASN A 213 3.15 -25.45 3.10
N ALA A 214 3.85 -25.74 2.01
CA ALA A 214 5.08 -26.51 2.01
C ALA A 214 6.13 -25.94 1.02
N PRO A 215 6.57 -24.68 1.19
CA PRO A 215 7.41 -23.99 0.22
C PRO A 215 8.81 -24.60 0.09
N ALA A 216 9.31 -25.31 1.10
CA ALA A 216 10.63 -25.94 1.11
C ALA A 216 10.71 -27.22 0.27
N GLU A 217 9.57 -27.86 -0.06
CA GLU A 217 9.54 -29.07 -0.85
C GLU A 217 10.00 -28.84 -2.30
N SER A 218 10.36 -29.92 -3.01
CA SER A 218 10.73 -29.85 -4.44
C SER A 218 9.53 -29.48 -5.30
N TRP A 219 9.51 -28.25 -5.80
CA TRP A 219 8.48 -27.73 -6.68
C TRP A 219 8.95 -27.67 -8.13
N SER A 220 8.04 -28.00 -9.02
CA SER A 220 8.24 -27.94 -10.46
C SER A 220 6.91 -27.60 -11.13
N ILE A 221 6.99 -27.03 -12.34
CA ILE A 221 5.78 -26.77 -13.15
C ILE A 221 4.96 -28.04 -13.39
N LYS A 222 5.61 -29.20 -13.51
CA LYS A 222 4.94 -30.51 -13.66
C LYS A 222 4.08 -30.84 -12.44
N ARG A 223 4.61 -30.64 -11.24
CA ARG A 223 3.90 -30.89 -9.96
C ARG A 223 2.74 -29.91 -9.78
N MET A 224 2.97 -28.62 -10.01
CA MET A 224 1.93 -27.60 -9.88
C MET A 224 0.79 -27.83 -10.88
N ALA A 225 1.11 -28.12 -12.13
CA ALA A 225 0.13 -28.42 -13.16
C ALA A 225 -0.70 -29.69 -12.84
N ALA A 226 -0.07 -30.72 -12.28
CA ALA A 226 -0.78 -31.93 -11.83
C ALA A 226 -1.78 -31.63 -10.71
N LEU A 227 -1.41 -30.81 -9.72
CA LEU A 227 -2.32 -30.37 -8.64
C LEU A 227 -3.49 -29.52 -9.17
N ALA A 228 -3.24 -28.79 -10.25
CA ALA A 228 -4.24 -27.98 -10.94
C ALA A 228 -5.10 -28.78 -11.94
N CYS A 229 -4.85 -30.09 -12.10
CA CYS A 229 -5.48 -30.95 -13.12
C CYS A 229 -5.34 -30.36 -14.53
N GLN A 230 -4.17 -29.80 -14.89
CA GLN A 230 -3.91 -29.14 -16.17
C GLN A 230 -2.63 -29.65 -16.82
N SER A 231 -2.51 -29.43 -18.14
CA SER A 231 -1.22 -29.58 -18.82
C SER A 231 -0.24 -28.51 -18.35
N ARG A 232 1.07 -28.77 -18.48
CA ARG A 232 2.11 -27.81 -18.08
C ARG A 232 1.98 -26.47 -18.80
N SER A 233 1.66 -26.50 -20.08
CA SER A 233 1.48 -25.29 -20.89
C SER A 233 0.25 -24.49 -20.45
N ALA A 234 -0.90 -25.16 -20.31
CA ALA A 234 -2.15 -24.50 -19.89
C ALA A 234 -2.04 -23.91 -18.47
N PHE A 235 -1.39 -24.64 -17.56
CA PHE A 235 -1.13 -24.14 -16.20
C PHE A 235 -0.23 -22.90 -16.22
N ALA A 236 0.91 -22.96 -16.95
CA ALA A 236 1.85 -21.85 -17.03
C ALA A 236 1.21 -20.60 -17.63
N GLU A 237 0.48 -20.75 -18.73
CA GLU A 237 -0.22 -19.65 -19.39
C GLU A 237 -1.26 -19.00 -18.46
N ARG A 238 -2.10 -19.82 -17.82
CA ARG A 238 -3.12 -19.35 -16.89
C ARG A 238 -2.51 -18.65 -15.70
N PHE A 239 -1.44 -19.23 -15.13
CA PHE A 239 -0.73 -18.67 -13.99
C PHE A 239 -0.12 -17.31 -14.34
N THR A 240 0.65 -17.24 -15.43
CA THR A 240 1.31 -15.99 -15.86
C THR A 240 0.28 -14.90 -16.19
N ARG A 241 -0.84 -15.24 -16.77
CA ARG A 241 -1.91 -14.29 -17.05
C ARG A 241 -2.53 -13.69 -15.77
N LEU A 242 -2.69 -14.50 -14.70
CA LEU A 242 -3.34 -14.07 -13.46
C LEU A 242 -2.37 -13.47 -12.43
N VAL A 243 -1.10 -13.94 -12.40
CA VAL A 243 -0.11 -13.54 -11.38
C VAL A 243 0.90 -12.54 -11.93
N ALA A 244 0.95 -12.35 -13.25
CA ALA A 244 1.95 -11.54 -13.96
C ALA A 244 3.41 -12.02 -13.78
N LEU A 245 3.60 -13.27 -13.32
CA LEU A 245 4.88 -13.97 -13.13
C LEU A 245 4.75 -15.38 -13.64
N SER A 246 5.85 -16.00 -14.06
CA SER A 246 5.84 -17.45 -14.31
C SER A 246 5.72 -18.22 -13.00
N PRO A 247 5.21 -19.48 -13.03
CA PRO A 247 5.08 -20.28 -11.80
C PRO A 247 6.38 -20.47 -11.04
N MET A 248 7.50 -20.64 -11.74
CA MET A 248 8.80 -20.88 -11.09
C MET A 248 9.45 -19.59 -10.59
N GLU A 249 9.24 -18.45 -11.24
CA GLU A 249 9.60 -17.15 -10.68
C GLU A 249 8.84 -16.88 -9.37
N PHE A 250 7.53 -17.12 -9.34
CA PHE A 250 6.73 -17.01 -8.13
C PHE A 250 7.28 -17.89 -6.99
N VAL A 251 7.59 -19.15 -7.28
CA VAL A 251 8.21 -20.08 -6.30
C VAL A 251 9.54 -19.53 -5.77
N THR A 252 10.39 -19.02 -6.66
CA THR A 252 11.69 -18.48 -6.28
C THR A 252 11.56 -17.25 -5.39
N ILE A 253 10.71 -16.31 -5.80
CA ILE A 253 10.45 -15.08 -5.08
C ILE A 253 9.92 -15.35 -3.68
N TRP A 254 8.91 -16.21 -3.58
CA TRP A 254 8.32 -16.60 -2.30
C TRP A 254 9.35 -17.21 -1.35
N ARG A 255 10.19 -18.10 -1.84
CA ARG A 255 11.26 -18.72 -1.05
C ARG A 255 12.32 -17.72 -0.60
N MET A 256 12.69 -16.79 -1.47
CA MET A 256 13.64 -15.73 -1.12
C MET A 256 13.09 -14.85 0.00
N GLN A 257 11.78 -14.52 -0.06
CA GLN A 257 11.13 -13.77 1.00
C GLN A 257 11.21 -14.54 2.34
N LEU A 258 10.78 -15.80 2.35
CA LEU A 258 10.84 -16.64 3.56
C LEU A 258 12.27 -16.79 4.10
N ALA A 259 13.27 -16.92 3.23
CA ALA A 259 14.66 -17.02 3.65
C ALA A 259 15.15 -15.71 4.29
N THR A 260 14.75 -14.56 3.75
CA THR A 260 15.06 -13.26 4.34
C THR A 260 14.46 -13.15 5.73
N ASP A 261 13.22 -13.58 5.92
CA ASP A 261 12.53 -13.59 7.21
C ASP A 261 13.27 -14.46 8.23
N MET A 262 13.63 -15.69 7.83
CA MET A 262 14.36 -16.62 8.72
C MET A 262 15.75 -16.11 9.11
N LEU A 263 16.42 -15.35 8.25
CA LEU A 263 17.72 -14.74 8.55
C LEU A 263 17.60 -13.50 9.44
N ALA A 264 16.46 -12.82 9.41
CA ALA A 264 16.21 -11.66 10.28
C ALA A 264 15.85 -12.09 11.71
N ASP A 265 15.26 -13.29 11.87
CA ASP A 265 14.84 -13.84 13.18
C ASP A 265 15.94 -14.66 13.88
N GLY A 266 17.05 -14.99 13.23
CA GLY A 266 18.17 -15.82 13.73
C GLY A 266 19.43 -15.03 13.96
#